data_42e6e987fe39e3dce2538068c2e77856
#
_entry.id   42e6e987fe39e3dce2538068c2e77856
#
_cell.length_a   1.000
_cell.length_b   1.000
_cell.length_c   1.000
_cell.angle_alpha   90.00
_cell.angle_beta   90.00
_cell.angle_gamma   90.00
#
_symmetry.space_group_name_H-M   'P 1'
#
loop_
_entity.id
_entity.type
_entity.pdbx_description
1 polymer ?
#
loop_
_entity_poly.entity_id
_entity_poly.type
_entity_poly.pdbx_seq_one_letter_code
_entity_poly.pdbx_strand_id
1 'polypeptide(L)'
;MQTKLNTDITIKDLCEGFIYNELEGKGLFGLNGQLTIQPEYQRNYIYCDGKKDVAVVDSILKGYPIGLIYFNKTKDGRYEVLDGQQRITSFGRYATMKLAVKVNGKEQYLDGLDEESRERFLNTKLTIYVCEGEEAEIKQWFKTINISGVPLNEQELLNAIYSGTFVTAAKEVFSNS
;
A
#
# COMPACT_ATOMS: atom_id res chain seq x y z
N MET A 1 4.82 -5.24 20.39
CA MET A 1 4.54 -4.55 19.11
C MET A 1 3.71 -3.31 19.39
N GLN A 2 4.10 -2.21 18.82
CA GLN A 2 3.33 -0.97 18.86
C GLN A 2 2.86 -0.64 17.45
N THR A 3 1.71 -0.01 17.35
CA THR A 3 1.15 0.40 16.06
C THR A 3 0.72 1.85 16.11
N LYS A 4 0.93 2.54 15.00
CA LYS A 4 0.55 3.94 14.86
C LYS A 4 -0.10 4.15 13.50
N LEU A 5 -1.26 4.80 13.51
CA LEU A 5 -1.93 5.17 12.28
C LEU A 5 -1.36 6.48 11.75
N ASN A 6 -0.93 6.48 10.49
CA ASN A 6 -0.47 7.67 9.80
C ASN A 6 -1.40 7.96 8.62
N THR A 7 -1.96 9.16 8.59
CA THR A 7 -2.86 9.62 7.53
C THR A 7 -2.34 10.87 6.82
N ASP A 8 -1.08 11.22 7.03
CA ASP A 8 -0.50 12.46 6.49
C ASP A 8 0.36 12.23 5.24
N ILE A 9 0.76 10.98 4.97
CA ILE A 9 1.58 10.65 3.81
C ILE A 9 0.68 10.65 2.56
N THR A 10 1.08 11.44 1.57
CA THR A 10 0.41 11.48 0.27
C THR A 10 1.06 10.50 -0.71
N ILE A 11 0.37 10.24 -1.82
CA ILE A 11 0.95 9.45 -2.92
C ILE A 11 2.23 10.11 -3.41
N LYS A 12 2.25 11.44 -3.54
CA LYS A 12 3.45 12.18 -3.94
C LYS A 12 4.63 11.90 -3.01
N ASP A 13 4.40 11.99 -1.70
CA ASP A 13 5.44 11.74 -0.70
C ASP A 13 5.98 10.32 -0.79
N LEU A 14 5.07 9.36 -0.89
CA LEU A 14 5.43 7.95 -0.96
C LEU A 14 6.20 7.61 -2.22
N CYS A 15 5.83 8.20 -3.35
CA CYS A 15 6.45 7.92 -4.65
C CYS A 15 7.73 8.71 -4.89
N GLU A 16 8.12 9.60 -3.99
CA GLU A 16 9.36 10.33 -4.13
C GLU A 16 10.55 9.36 -4.09
N GLY A 17 11.38 9.39 -5.12
CA GLY A 17 12.48 8.45 -5.27
C GLY A 17 12.06 7.04 -5.70
N PHE A 18 10.81 6.85 -6.11
CA PHE A 18 10.32 5.54 -6.58
C PHE A 18 11.07 5.10 -7.84
N ILE A 19 11.61 3.89 -7.79
CA ILE A 19 12.27 3.25 -8.92
C ILE A 19 11.63 1.88 -9.11
N TYR A 20 11.25 1.59 -10.35
CA TYR A 20 10.66 0.32 -10.73
C TYR A 20 11.51 -0.33 -11.81
N ASN A 21 12.03 -1.52 -11.52
CA ASN A 21 12.81 -2.32 -12.48
C ASN A 21 12.13 -3.68 -12.62
N GLU A 22 11.45 -3.88 -13.75
CA GLU A 22 10.72 -5.11 -14.06
C GLU A 22 11.64 -6.33 -14.17
N LEU A 23 12.85 -6.12 -14.67
CA LEU A 23 13.76 -7.22 -14.98
C LEU A 23 14.42 -7.81 -13.75
N GLU A 24 14.67 -7.01 -12.74
CA GLU A 24 15.38 -7.47 -11.55
C GLU A 24 14.46 -7.79 -10.37
N GLY A 25 13.26 -7.26 -10.36
CA GLY A 25 12.30 -7.44 -9.26
C GLY A 25 12.86 -7.02 -7.90
N LYS A 26 13.93 -6.23 -7.91
CA LYS A 26 14.66 -5.82 -6.71
C LYS A 26 14.58 -4.32 -6.52
N GLY A 27 14.60 -3.91 -5.26
CA GLY A 27 14.89 -2.53 -4.94
C GLY A 27 13.79 -1.56 -5.30
N LEU A 28 12.54 -1.94 -5.10
CA LEU A 28 11.46 -0.98 -5.16
C LEU A 28 11.46 -0.17 -3.87
N PHE A 29 11.73 1.12 -4.01
CA PHE A 29 11.87 2.04 -2.89
C PHE A 29 10.90 3.20 -3.02
N GLY A 30 10.46 3.72 -1.89
CA GLY A 30 9.66 4.92 -1.80
C GLY A 30 10.13 5.80 -0.66
N LEU A 31 9.42 6.88 -0.39
CA LEU A 31 9.77 7.87 0.64
C LEU A 31 11.24 8.30 0.54
N ASN A 32 11.67 8.59 -0.68
CA ASN A 32 13.03 9.04 -0.97
C ASN A 32 14.10 8.04 -0.46
N GLY A 33 13.86 6.75 -0.64
CA GLY A 33 14.76 5.68 -0.24
C GLY A 33 14.57 5.16 1.18
N GLN A 34 13.70 5.75 1.97
CA GLN A 34 13.44 5.30 3.33
C GLN A 34 12.50 4.10 3.43
N LEU A 35 11.74 3.85 2.38
CA LEU A 35 10.78 2.75 2.32
C LEU A 35 11.26 1.70 1.34
N THR A 36 11.35 0.46 1.79
CA THR A 36 11.50 -0.70 0.92
C THR A 36 10.10 -1.25 0.61
N ILE A 37 9.67 -1.15 -0.64
CA ILE A 37 8.33 -1.56 -1.05
C ILE A 37 8.26 -3.07 -1.18
N GLN A 38 9.32 -3.68 -1.73
CA GLN A 38 9.40 -5.14 -1.85
C GLN A 38 10.55 -5.67 -1.01
N PRO A 39 10.32 -5.98 0.27
CA PRO A 39 11.31 -6.67 1.06
C PRO A 39 11.66 -8.03 0.45
N GLU A 40 12.88 -8.47 0.67
CA GLU A 40 13.38 -9.70 0.07
C GLU A 40 12.52 -10.93 0.38
N TYR A 41 11.96 -10.99 1.57
CA TYR A 41 11.10 -12.09 2.01
C TYR A 41 9.69 -12.06 1.39
N GLN A 42 9.34 -11.01 0.65
CA GLN A 42 8.03 -10.85 0.02
C GLN A 42 8.10 -10.67 -1.50
N ARG A 43 9.16 -11.12 -2.14
CA ARG A 43 9.38 -10.92 -3.59
C ARG A 43 8.26 -11.40 -4.48
N ASN A 44 7.51 -12.40 -4.04
CA ASN A 44 6.48 -13.03 -4.86
C ASN A 44 5.18 -12.23 -4.93
N TYR A 45 5.09 -11.11 -4.22
CA TYR A 45 3.87 -10.31 -4.14
C TYR A 45 3.73 -9.25 -5.22
N ILE A 46 4.77 -9.00 -5.99
CA ILE A 46 4.71 -7.96 -7.01
C ILE A 46 4.41 -8.58 -8.36
N TYR A 47 3.17 -8.45 -8.76
CA TYR A 47 2.70 -8.82 -10.08
C TYR A 47 2.47 -7.58 -10.92
N CYS A 48 3.06 -7.57 -12.11
CA CYS A 48 2.76 -6.56 -13.11
C CYS A 48 1.48 -6.96 -13.85
N ASP A 49 0.36 -6.99 -13.15
CA ASP A 49 -0.94 -7.20 -13.75
C ASP A 49 -1.51 -5.83 -14.12
N GLY A 50 -1.41 -5.47 -15.39
CA GLY A 50 -1.88 -4.19 -15.88
C GLY A 50 -3.35 -3.89 -15.56
N LYS A 51 -4.19 -4.90 -15.42
CA LYS A 51 -5.60 -4.71 -15.06
C LYS A 51 -5.76 -4.24 -13.62
N LYS A 52 -5.01 -4.84 -12.69
CA LYS A 52 -5.05 -4.44 -11.29
C LYS A 52 -4.47 -3.05 -11.09
N ASP A 53 -3.36 -2.77 -11.76
CA ASP A 53 -2.73 -1.46 -11.70
C ASP A 53 -3.69 -0.36 -12.19
N VAL A 54 -4.33 -0.59 -13.31
CA VAL A 54 -5.31 0.35 -13.88
C VAL A 54 -6.49 0.55 -12.92
N ALA A 55 -7.01 -0.54 -12.35
CA ALA A 55 -8.14 -0.46 -11.41
C ALA A 55 -7.80 0.35 -10.16
N VAL A 56 -6.59 0.19 -9.62
CA VAL A 56 -6.13 0.95 -8.46
C VAL A 56 -6.05 2.45 -8.77
N VAL A 57 -5.41 2.80 -9.88
CA VAL A 57 -5.28 4.20 -10.29
C VAL A 57 -6.63 4.82 -10.57
N ASP A 58 -7.51 4.11 -11.28
CA ASP A 58 -8.86 4.57 -11.59
C ASP A 58 -9.65 4.86 -10.31
N SER A 59 -9.54 3.99 -9.31
CA SER A 59 -10.20 4.19 -8.02
C SER A 59 -9.73 5.48 -7.34
N ILE A 60 -8.43 5.78 -7.39
CA ILE A 60 -7.88 7.00 -6.81
C ILE A 60 -8.41 8.23 -7.56
N LEU A 61 -8.42 8.18 -8.89
CA LEU A 61 -8.90 9.29 -9.70
C LEU A 61 -10.39 9.57 -9.46
N LYS A 62 -11.15 8.56 -9.09
CA LYS A 62 -12.56 8.69 -8.72
C LYS A 62 -12.77 9.09 -7.26
N GLY A 63 -11.72 9.18 -6.47
CA GLY A 63 -11.79 9.52 -5.06
C GLY A 63 -12.27 8.36 -4.17
N TYR A 64 -12.17 7.14 -4.64
CA TYR A 64 -12.59 5.96 -3.87
C TYR A 64 -11.52 5.57 -2.84
N PRO A 65 -11.92 5.00 -1.69
CA PRO A 65 -10.96 4.46 -0.73
C PRO A 65 -10.15 3.33 -1.34
N ILE A 66 -8.87 3.29 -1.01
CA ILE A 66 -7.94 2.28 -1.53
C ILE A 66 -7.48 1.28 -0.46
N GLY A 67 -8.04 1.38 0.74
CA GLY A 67 -7.79 0.47 1.83
C GLY A 67 -6.54 0.80 2.64
N LEU A 68 -6.28 -0.03 3.63
CA LEU A 68 -5.17 0.16 4.56
C LEU A 68 -3.87 -0.39 3.98
N ILE A 69 -2.79 0.29 4.32
CA ILE A 69 -1.43 -0.12 4.00
C ILE A 69 -0.71 -0.36 5.32
N TYR A 70 0.17 -1.35 5.37
CA TYR A 70 0.89 -1.72 6.58
C TYR A 70 2.40 -1.62 6.34
N PHE A 71 3.06 -0.85 7.19
CA PHE A 71 4.51 -0.73 7.21
C PHE A 71 5.09 -1.38 8.47
N ASN A 72 6.28 -1.93 8.35
CA ASN A 72 7.14 -2.26 9.48
C ASN A 72 8.21 -1.20 9.59
N LYS A 73 8.36 -0.60 10.77
CA LYS A 73 9.46 0.31 11.05
C LYS A 73 10.62 -0.51 11.59
N THR A 74 11.73 -0.48 10.88
CA THR A 74 12.94 -1.23 11.25
C THR A 74 13.70 -0.52 12.37
N LYS A 75 14.64 -1.24 13.00
CA LYS A 75 15.44 -0.70 14.12
C LYS A 75 16.28 0.51 13.73
N ASP A 76 16.68 0.59 12.46
CA ASP A 76 17.44 1.73 11.94
C ASP A 76 16.56 2.92 11.51
N GLY A 77 15.24 2.85 11.79
CA GLY A 77 14.32 3.94 11.49
C GLY A 77 13.79 3.96 10.06
N ARG A 78 14.07 2.93 9.27
CA ARG A 78 13.55 2.79 7.92
C ARG A 78 12.22 2.04 7.94
N TYR A 79 11.60 1.93 6.78
CA TYR A 79 10.30 1.27 6.65
C TYR A 79 10.34 0.16 5.60
N GLU A 80 9.55 -0.87 5.85
CA GLU A 80 9.29 -1.93 4.89
C GLU A 80 7.77 -2.09 4.73
N VAL A 81 7.31 -2.36 3.51
CA VAL A 81 5.89 -2.64 3.30
C VAL A 81 5.59 -4.06 3.75
N LEU A 82 4.65 -4.21 4.68
CA LEU A 82 4.11 -5.51 5.07
C LEU A 82 2.96 -5.92 4.16
N ASP A 83 2.05 -5.00 3.89
CA ASP A 83 0.91 -5.20 3.01
C ASP A 83 0.62 -3.93 2.23
N GLY A 84 0.25 -4.09 0.97
CA GLY A 84 -0.05 -2.99 0.08
C GLY A 84 0.96 -2.83 -1.05
N GLN A 85 1.88 -3.77 -1.25
CA GLN A 85 2.91 -3.71 -2.30
C GLN A 85 2.32 -3.49 -3.68
N GLN A 86 1.25 -4.22 -4.02
CA GLN A 86 0.61 -4.10 -5.33
C GLN A 86 0.06 -2.69 -5.55
N ARG A 87 -0.63 -2.16 -4.56
CA ARG A 87 -1.22 -0.81 -4.65
C ARG A 87 -0.14 0.25 -4.76
N ILE A 88 0.89 0.16 -3.92
CA ILE A 88 1.99 1.11 -3.93
C ILE A 88 2.76 1.05 -5.26
N THR A 89 2.98 -0.13 -5.79
CA THR A 89 3.63 -0.31 -7.10
C THR A 89 2.80 0.35 -8.19
N SER A 90 1.48 0.20 -8.14
CA SER A 90 0.57 0.87 -9.08
C SER A 90 0.67 2.39 -8.99
N PHE A 91 0.69 2.94 -7.77
CA PHE A 91 0.86 4.38 -7.56
C PHE A 91 2.18 4.86 -8.14
N GLY A 92 3.26 4.16 -7.82
CA GLY A 92 4.59 4.52 -8.25
C GLY A 92 4.77 4.45 -9.76
N ARG A 93 4.23 3.43 -10.39
CA ARG A 93 4.27 3.31 -11.84
C ARG A 93 3.52 4.45 -12.53
N TYR A 94 2.35 4.81 -12.01
CA TYR A 94 1.59 5.92 -12.58
C TYR A 94 2.26 7.27 -12.31
N ALA A 95 2.76 7.48 -11.11
CA ALA A 95 3.45 8.71 -10.73
C ALA A 95 4.75 8.94 -11.53
N THR A 96 5.39 7.86 -12.02
CA THR A 96 6.66 7.93 -12.77
C THR A 96 6.46 7.73 -14.27
N MET A 97 5.26 7.87 -14.78
CA MET A 97 4.94 7.76 -16.21
C MET A 97 5.21 6.37 -16.81
N LYS A 98 5.05 5.33 -16.00
CA LYS A 98 5.24 3.93 -16.44
C LYS A 98 3.93 3.19 -16.69
N LEU A 99 2.81 3.83 -16.44
CA LEU A 99 1.48 3.27 -16.56
C LEU A 99 0.53 4.31 -17.14
N ALA A 100 -0.28 3.91 -18.11
CA ALA A 100 -1.36 4.74 -18.65
C ALA A 100 -2.71 4.14 -18.25
N VAL A 101 -3.69 4.99 -18.01
CA VAL A 101 -5.07 4.57 -17.73
C VAL A 101 -6.02 5.30 -18.66
N LYS A 102 -7.19 4.71 -18.91
CA LYS A 102 -8.21 5.37 -19.72
C LYS A 102 -8.95 6.42 -18.91
N VAL A 103 -8.89 7.64 -19.36
CA VAL A 103 -9.64 8.77 -18.82
C VAL A 103 -10.41 9.40 -19.96
N ASN A 104 -11.72 9.45 -19.85
CA ASN A 104 -12.60 9.97 -20.92
C ASN A 104 -12.38 9.27 -22.27
N GLY A 105 -12.16 7.95 -22.23
CA GLY A 105 -11.97 7.13 -23.43
C GLY A 105 -10.60 7.18 -24.07
N LYS A 106 -9.65 7.93 -23.50
CA LYS A 106 -8.27 8.04 -23.99
C LYS A 106 -7.29 7.51 -22.96
N GLU A 107 -6.27 6.79 -23.42
CA GLU A 107 -5.17 6.40 -22.56
C GLU A 107 -4.32 7.62 -22.17
N GLN A 108 -4.18 7.85 -20.87
CA GLN A 108 -3.47 9.01 -20.33
C GLN A 108 -2.45 8.57 -19.29
N TYR A 109 -1.24 9.09 -19.41
CA TYR A 109 -0.29 9.11 -18.32
C TYR A 109 -0.63 10.26 -17.37
N LEU A 110 -0.01 10.28 -16.21
CA LEU A 110 -0.27 11.32 -15.20
C LEU A 110 -0.10 12.73 -15.77
N ASP A 111 0.94 12.97 -16.56
CA ASP A 111 1.23 14.27 -17.16
C ASP A 111 0.23 14.66 -18.27
N GLY A 112 -0.54 13.71 -18.77
CA GLY A 112 -1.61 13.98 -19.73
C GLY A 112 -2.92 14.41 -19.10
N LEU A 113 -3.05 14.33 -17.78
CA LEU A 113 -4.24 14.75 -17.07
C LEU A 113 -4.30 16.28 -16.94
N ASP A 114 -5.51 16.81 -16.74
CA ASP A 114 -5.65 18.20 -16.34
C ASP A 114 -4.99 18.42 -14.97
N GLU A 115 -4.64 19.67 -14.67
CA GLU A 115 -3.92 20.01 -13.44
C GLU A 115 -4.69 19.58 -12.19
N GLU A 116 -6.00 19.78 -12.17
CA GLU A 116 -6.83 19.41 -11.02
C GLU A 116 -6.79 17.92 -10.75
N SER A 117 -6.94 17.07 -11.78
CA SER A 117 -6.91 15.61 -11.65
C SER A 117 -5.53 15.12 -11.22
N ARG A 118 -4.48 15.69 -11.80
CA ARG A 118 -3.09 15.37 -11.44
C ARG A 118 -2.80 15.69 -9.98
N GLU A 119 -3.17 16.87 -9.53
CA GLU A 119 -2.99 17.30 -8.15
C GLU A 119 -3.82 16.46 -7.18
N ARG A 120 -5.03 16.09 -7.57
CA ARG A 120 -5.88 15.21 -6.78
C ARG A 120 -5.21 13.84 -6.57
N PHE A 121 -4.64 13.27 -7.61
CA PHE A 121 -3.91 12.00 -7.51
C PHE A 121 -2.71 12.13 -6.59
N LEU A 122 -1.85 13.10 -6.83
CA LEU A 122 -0.60 13.27 -6.08
C LEU A 122 -0.85 13.61 -4.61
N ASN A 123 -1.90 14.35 -4.31
CA ASN A 123 -2.21 14.80 -2.95
C ASN A 123 -3.17 13.85 -2.21
N THR A 124 -3.50 12.71 -2.79
CA THR A 124 -4.31 11.69 -2.11
C THR A 124 -3.57 11.20 -0.86
N LYS A 125 -4.22 11.33 0.28
CA LYS A 125 -3.68 10.88 1.56
C LYS A 125 -3.90 9.38 1.72
N LEU A 126 -2.86 8.71 2.18
CA LEU A 126 -2.88 7.27 2.41
C LEU A 126 -3.19 6.97 3.87
N THR A 127 -3.79 5.82 4.10
CA THR A 127 -4.05 5.32 5.45
C THR A 127 -3.06 4.19 5.72
N ILE A 128 -2.08 4.47 6.57
CA ILE A 128 -0.94 3.59 6.80
C ILE A 128 -0.83 3.26 8.28
N TYR A 129 -0.84 1.97 8.62
CA TYR A 129 -0.46 1.50 9.94
C TYR A 129 1.04 1.22 9.95
N VAL A 130 1.75 1.87 10.84
CA VAL A 130 3.16 1.64 11.08
C VAL A 130 3.32 0.75 12.28
N CYS A 131 3.85 -0.44 12.08
CA CYS A 131 4.13 -1.41 13.14
C CYS A 131 5.58 -1.29 13.57
N GLU A 132 5.82 -1.24 14.87
CA GLU A 132 7.16 -1.14 15.45
C GLU A 132 7.29 -2.12 16.62
N GLY A 133 8.41 -2.82 16.71
CA GLY A 133 8.66 -3.80 17.74
C GLY A 133 9.62 -4.87 17.26
N GLU A 134 9.58 -6.03 17.91
CA GLU A 134 10.39 -7.17 17.50
C GLU A 134 9.96 -7.68 16.13
N GLU A 135 10.91 -7.81 15.24
CA GLU A 135 10.66 -8.23 13.86
C GLU A 135 9.95 -9.58 13.79
N ALA A 136 10.37 -10.52 14.62
CA ALA A 136 9.76 -11.84 14.66
C ALA A 136 8.28 -11.79 15.07
N GLU A 137 7.94 -10.93 16.04
CA GLU A 137 6.56 -10.73 16.48
C GLU A 137 5.69 -10.15 15.37
N ILE A 138 6.20 -9.11 14.70
CA ILE A 138 5.49 -8.45 13.61
C ILE A 138 5.26 -9.41 12.45
N LYS A 139 6.28 -10.19 12.08
CA LYS A 139 6.17 -11.19 11.00
C LYS A 139 5.19 -12.30 11.36
N GLN A 140 5.19 -12.75 12.61
CA GLN A 140 4.26 -13.78 13.06
C GLN A 140 2.82 -13.27 13.05
N TRP A 141 2.59 -12.05 13.50
CA TRP A 141 1.28 -11.40 13.44
C TRP A 141 0.81 -11.28 11.99
N PHE A 142 1.68 -10.80 11.11
CA PHE A 142 1.36 -10.63 9.69
C PHE A 142 1.01 -11.96 9.02
N LYS A 143 1.72 -13.03 9.34
CA LYS A 143 1.38 -14.37 8.85
C LYS A 143 -0.01 -14.80 9.34
N THR A 144 -0.36 -14.46 10.56
CA THR A 144 -1.67 -14.80 11.14
C THR A 144 -2.81 -14.15 10.38
N ILE A 145 -2.67 -12.88 10.02
CA ILE A 145 -3.72 -12.17 9.26
C ILE A 145 -3.73 -12.52 7.79
N ASN A 146 -2.61 -13.02 7.25
CA ASN A 146 -2.46 -13.42 5.84
C ASN A 146 -2.58 -14.93 5.63
N ILE A 147 -3.22 -15.63 6.51
CA ILE A 147 -3.25 -17.09 6.60
C ILE A 147 -3.35 -17.77 5.23
N SER A 148 -2.33 -18.61 4.93
CA SER A 148 -2.38 -19.69 3.91
C SER A 148 -2.67 -19.24 2.48
N GLY A 149 -2.37 -18.00 2.12
CA GLY A 149 -2.64 -17.52 0.77
C GLY A 149 -4.13 -17.41 0.43
N VAL A 150 -5.01 -17.60 1.41
CA VAL A 150 -6.43 -17.34 1.26
C VAL A 150 -6.67 -15.86 1.50
N PRO A 151 -7.19 -15.11 0.52
CA PRO A 151 -7.49 -13.70 0.74
C PRO A 151 -8.51 -13.58 1.86
N LEU A 152 -8.18 -12.80 2.89
CA LEU A 152 -9.17 -12.43 3.90
C LEU A 152 -10.21 -11.54 3.24
N ASN A 153 -11.48 -11.79 3.51
CA ASN A 153 -12.49 -10.84 3.12
C ASN A 153 -12.37 -9.61 4.04
N GLU A 154 -13.05 -8.54 3.67
CA GLU A 154 -12.95 -7.28 4.41
C GLU A 154 -13.31 -7.43 5.88
N GLN A 155 -14.35 -8.20 6.18
CA GLN A 155 -14.81 -8.45 7.55
C GLN A 155 -13.76 -9.24 8.35
N GLU A 156 -13.19 -10.27 7.76
CA GLU A 156 -12.14 -11.07 8.39
C GLU A 156 -10.88 -10.25 8.65
N LEU A 157 -10.52 -9.39 7.71
CA LEU A 157 -9.38 -8.50 7.86
C LEU A 157 -9.59 -7.53 9.02
N LEU A 158 -10.76 -6.91 9.11
CA LEU A 158 -11.10 -6.02 10.21
C LEU A 158 -11.07 -6.76 11.54
N ASN A 159 -11.63 -7.98 11.60
CA ASN A 159 -11.60 -8.79 12.81
C ASN A 159 -10.16 -9.13 13.21
N ALA A 160 -9.30 -9.46 12.27
CA ALA A 160 -7.89 -9.75 12.55
C ALA A 160 -7.15 -8.52 13.08
N ILE A 161 -7.40 -7.35 12.51
CA ILE A 161 -6.81 -6.08 12.94
C ILE A 161 -7.27 -5.75 14.37
N TYR A 162 -8.56 -5.79 14.62
CA TYR A 162 -9.14 -5.39 15.91
C TYR A 162 -9.03 -6.45 16.99
N SER A 163 -8.73 -7.70 16.65
CA SER A 163 -8.52 -8.76 17.65
C SER A 163 -7.17 -8.68 18.34
N GLY A 164 -6.22 -7.98 17.77
CA GLY A 164 -4.92 -7.80 18.38
C GLY A 164 -4.91 -6.67 19.40
N THR A 165 -4.02 -5.74 19.23
CA THR A 165 -3.76 -4.64 20.15
C THR A 165 -4.56 -3.38 19.86
N PHE A 166 -5.30 -3.35 18.76
CA PHE A 166 -5.86 -2.10 18.28
C PHE A 166 -7.07 -1.65 19.06
N VAL A 167 -8.19 -2.34 18.90
CA VAL A 167 -9.43 -1.94 19.55
C VAL A 167 -10.26 -3.17 19.84
N THR A 168 -10.28 -3.63 21.08
CA THR A 168 -11.07 -4.78 21.51
C THR A 168 -12.57 -4.56 21.29
N ALA A 169 -13.06 -3.35 21.58
CA ALA A 169 -14.46 -3.01 21.38
C ALA A 169 -14.89 -3.08 19.91
N ALA A 170 -14.01 -2.67 18.99
CA ALA A 170 -14.30 -2.76 17.57
C ALA A 170 -14.37 -4.22 17.09
N LYS A 171 -13.54 -5.10 17.67
CA LYS A 171 -13.63 -6.53 17.42
C LYS A 171 -15.01 -7.09 17.74
N GLU A 172 -15.58 -6.72 18.88
CA GLU A 172 -16.90 -7.17 19.26
C GLU A 172 -17.97 -6.73 18.26
N VAL A 173 -17.87 -5.52 17.76
CA VAL A 173 -18.79 -5.00 16.74
C VAL A 173 -18.69 -5.79 15.44
N PHE A 174 -17.48 -6.05 14.97
CA PHE A 174 -17.27 -6.71 13.67
C PHE A 174 -17.43 -8.23 13.72
N SER A 175 -17.08 -8.87 14.83
CA SER A 175 -17.17 -10.33 14.94
C SER A 175 -18.60 -10.84 15.16
N ASN A 176 -19.50 -10.00 15.63
CA ASN A 176 -20.89 -10.34 15.90
C ASN A 176 -21.84 -9.95 14.76
N SER A 177 -21.33 -9.38 13.71
CA SER A 177 -22.15 -8.96 12.56
C SER A 177 -22.24 -10.00 11.46
#